data_c8aa55a995f331afda700ae60f0e13d4
#
_entry.id   c8aa55a995f331afda700ae60f0e13d4
#
_cell.length_a   1.000
_cell.length_b   1.000
_cell.length_c   1.000
_cell.angle_alpha   90.00
_cell.angle_beta   90.00
_cell.angle_gamma   90.00
#
_symmetry.space_group_name_H-M   'P 1'
#
loop_
_entity.id
_entity.type
_entity.pdbx_description
1 polymer ?
#
loop_
_entity_poly.entity_id
_entity_poly.type
_entity_poly.pdbx_seq_one_letter_code
_entity_poly.pdbx_strand_id
1 'polypeptide(L)'
;GLIGSAVVASKIASQPIYTQSDLYETQNKINAINTMSQVLETYGLNLPYAREQESDADKTGIILMAQAGFNPIATMTLWKKMKQQDKEKRVPEFASTHPSSSNRINGLASQLSDALAVYNKVDKKPNCGYR
;
A
#
# COMPACT_ATOMS: atom_id res chain seq x y z
N GLY A 1 9.94 2.10 -17.37
CA GLY A 1 10.58 2.10 -16.14
C GLY A 1 11.97 2.71 -16.10
N LEU A 2 12.77 2.28 -15.14
CA LEU A 2 14.12 2.74 -14.89
C LEU A 2 15.04 2.68 -16.13
N ILE A 3 14.91 1.64 -16.96
CA ILE A 3 15.70 1.49 -18.20
C ILE A 3 15.35 2.58 -19.21
N GLY A 4 14.08 2.92 -19.37
CA GLY A 4 13.65 3.98 -20.29
C GLY A 4 14.15 5.36 -19.88
N SER A 5 14.10 5.70 -18.59
CA SER A 5 14.61 6.97 -18.08
C SER A 5 16.12 7.09 -18.17
N ALA A 6 16.85 6.01 -17.93
CA ALA A 6 18.31 5.97 -18.09
C ALA A 6 18.73 6.21 -19.54
N VAL A 7 18.01 5.64 -20.52
CA VAL A 7 18.28 5.86 -21.95
C VAL A 7 18.00 7.29 -22.37
N VAL A 8 16.91 7.88 -21.91
CA VAL A 8 16.57 9.28 -22.23
C VAL A 8 17.56 10.23 -21.55
N ALA A 9 17.91 10.02 -20.29
CA ALA A 9 18.91 10.81 -19.59
C ALA A 9 20.29 10.71 -20.27
N SER A 10 20.70 9.53 -20.73
CA SER A 10 21.95 9.32 -21.47
C SER A 10 21.95 10.09 -22.79
N LYS A 11 20.85 10.10 -23.55
CA LYS A 11 20.74 10.88 -24.79
C LYS A 11 20.82 12.39 -24.54
N ILE A 12 20.22 12.90 -23.47
CA ILE A 12 20.31 14.31 -23.12
C ILE A 12 21.72 14.67 -22.68
N ALA A 13 22.39 13.82 -21.87
CA ALA A 13 23.75 14.05 -21.41
C ALA A 13 24.80 13.97 -22.55
N SER A 14 24.51 13.27 -23.65
CA SER A 14 25.38 13.17 -24.82
C SER A 14 25.25 14.33 -25.80
N GLN A 15 24.37 15.30 -25.56
CA GLN A 15 24.26 16.51 -26.39
C GLN A 15 25.50 17.40 -26.17
N PRO A 16 25.97 18.06 -27.27
CA PRO A 16 27.12 18.95 -27.13
C PRO A 16 26.81 20.13 -26.24
N ILE A 17 27.68 20.36 -25.24
CA ILE A 17 27.58 21.46 -24.29
C ILE A 17 28.60 22.51 -24.67
N TYR A 18 28.13 23.67 -25.09
CA TYR A 18 28.97 24.76 -25.53
C TYR A 18 29.11 25.90 -24.52
N THR A 19 28.15 26.00 -23.58
CA THR A 19 28.11 27.08 -22.61
C THR A 19 27.72 26.56 -21.22
N GLN A 20 27.98 27.36 -20.19
CA GLN A 20 27.54 27.13 -18.80
C GLN A 20 25.99 27.03 -18.72
N SER A 21 25.29 27.79 -19.57
CA SER A 21 23.84 27.77 -19.66
C SER A 21 23.35 26.42 -20.17
N ASP A 22 24.02 25.85 -21.18
CA ASP A 22 23.66 24.55 -21.75
C ASP A 22 23.85 23.43 -20.72
N LEU A 23 24.92 23.53 -19.91
CA LEU A 23 25.17 22.60 -18.81
C LEU A 23 24.04 22.63 -17.77
N TYR A 24 23.65 23.83 -17.36
CA TYR A 24 22.58 24.02 -16.38
C TYR A 24 21.22 23.50 -16.90
N GLU A 25 20.90 23.82 -18.14
CA GLU A 25 19.67 23.35 -18.77
C GLU A 25 19.63 21.83 -18.92
N THR A 26 20.76 21.22 -19.31
CA THR A 26 20.91 19.77 -19.43
C THR A 26 20.72 19.09 -18.07
N GLN A 27 21.33 19.64 -17.02
CA GLN A 27 21.19 19.11 -15.65
C GLN A 27 19.73 19.19 -15.16
N ASN A 28 19.05 20.30 -15.43
CA ASN A 28 17.64 20.46 -15.06
C ASN A 28 16.74 19.47 -15.80
N LYS A 29 16.98 19.20 -17.07
CA LYS A 29 16.25 18.17 -17.84
C LYS A 29 16.47 16.77 -17.26
N ILE A 30 17.71 16.43 -16.89
CA ILE A 30 18.03 15.15 -16.26
C ILE A 30 17.34 15.01 -14.90
N ASN A 31 17.37 16.05 -14.07
CA ASN A 31 16.72 16.05 -12.77
C ASN A 31 15.19 15.89 -12.90
N ALA A 32 14.58 16.58 -13.85
CA ALA A 32 13.14 16.45 -14.11
C ALA A 32 12.75 15.04 -14.54
N ILE A 33 13.55 14.39 -15.40
CA ILE A 33 13.32 13.00 -15.82
C ILE A 33 13.45 12.04 -14.65
N ASN A 34 14.47 12.20 -13.82
CA ASN A 34 14.66 11.35 -12.64
C ASN A 34 13.50 11.48 -11.64
N THR A 35 13.07 12.71 -11.37
CA THR A 35 11.91 12.97 -10.51
C THR A 35 10.64 12.34 -11.07
N MET A 36 10.40 12.50 -12.37
CA MET A 36 9.23 11.94 -13.04
C MET A 36 9.24 10.40 -13.02
N SER A 37 10.42 9.80 -13.18
CA SER A 37 10.60 8.35 -13.08
C SER A 37 10.32 7.81 -11.69
N GLN A 38 10.79 8.49 -10.66
CA GLN A 38 10.51 8.13 -9.26
C GLN A 38 9.02 8.23 -8.94
N VAL A 39 8.36 9.30 -9.40
CA VAL A 39 6.91 9.46 -9.23
C VAL A 39 6.15 8.35 -9.94
N LEU A 40 6.50 8.04 -11.19
CA LEU A 40 5.85 7.00 -11.98
C LEU A 40 6.07 5.61 -11.35
N GLU A 41 7.27 5.31 -10.87
CA GLU A 41 7.60 4.06 -10.20
C GLU A 41 6.79 3.92 -8.89
N THR A 42 6.75 4.97 -8.07
CA THR A 42 6.05 4.96 -6.79
C THR A 42 4.55 4.85 -6.99
N TYR A 43 3.95 5.71 -7.81
CA TYR A 43 2.50 5.80 -7.95
C TYR A 43 1.92 4.92 -9.06
N GLY A 44 2.70 4.63 -10.11
CA GLY A 44 2.24 3.85 -11.25
C GLY A 44 2.47 2.35 -11.11
N LEU A 45 3.55 1.92 -10.46
CA LEU A 45 3.94 0.52 -10.35
C LEU A 45 3.84 -0.03 -8.92
N ASN A 46 4.49 0.64 -7.96
CA ASN A 46 4.61 0.09 -6.61
C ASN A 46 3.30 0.19 -5.80
N LEU A 47 2.54 1.28 -5.92
CA LEU A 47 1.31 1.43 -5.15
C LEU A 47 0.19 0.46 -5.55
N PRO A 48 -0.10 0.21 -6.85
CA PRO A 48 -1.06 -0.81 -7.24
C PRO A 48 -0.65 -2.20 -6.76
N TYR A 49 0.62 -2.55 -6.89
CA TYR A 49 1.16 -3.83 -6.42
C TYR A 49 1.09 -3.98 -4.90
N ALA A 50 1.46 -2.94 -4.16
CA ALA A 50 1.33 -2.92 -2.71
C ALA A 50 -0.14 -3.07 -2.25
N ARG A 51 -1.10 -2.49 -2.97
CA ARG A 51 -2.53 -2.63 -2.66
C ARG A 51 -3.06 -4.05 -2.85
N GLU A 52 -2.59 -4.76 -3.87
CA GLU A 52 -2.93 -6.16 -4.07
C GLU A 52 -2.36 -7.03 -2.95
N GLN A 53 -1.09 -6.83 -2.60
CA GLN A 53 -0.44 -7.54 -1.49
C GLN A 53 -1.15 -7.29 -0.14
N GLU A 54 -1.55 -6.05 0.13
CA GLU A 54 -2.30 -5.71 1.33
C GLU A 54 -3.68 -6.40 1.35
N SER A 55 -4.37 -6.45 0.22
CA SER A 55 -5.65 -7.15 0.09
C SER A 55 -5.52 -8.65 0.29
N ASP A 56 -4.48 -9.27 -0.24
CA ASP A 56 -4.22 -10.70 -0.08
C ASP A 56 -3.79 -11.05 1.36
N ALA A 57 -3.01 -10.18 1.99
CA ALA A 57 -2.68 -10.29 3.41
C ALA A 57 -3.93 -10.20 4.30
N ASP A 58 -4.84 -9.29 4.00
CA ASP A 58 -6.11 -9.16 4.73
C ASP A 58 -6.97 -10.41 4.61
N LYS A 59 -7.11 -10.97 3.39
CA LYS A 59 -7.88 -12.19 3.14
C LYS A 59 -7.30 -13.40 3.87
N THR A 60 -6.00 -13.56 3.81
CA THR A 60 -5.30 -14.63 4.52
C THR A 60 -5.39 -14.44 6.02
N GLY A 61 -5.18 -13.22 6.49
CA GLY A 61 -5.20 -12.88 7.90
C GLY A 61 -6.54 -13.15 8.59
N ILE A 62 -7.67 -12.82 7.96
CA ILE A 62 -8.99 -13.05 8.54
C ILE A 62 -9.32 -14.54 8.67
N ILE A 63 -8.85 -15.39 7.73
CA ILE A 63 -9.03 -16.84 7.79
C ILE A 63 -8.14 -17.45 8.89
N LEU A 64 -6.86 -17.05 8.96
CA LEU A 64 -5.94 -17.50 10.02
C LEU A 64 -6.44 -17.11 11.41
N MET A 65 -6.97 -15.90 11.56
CA MET A 65 -7.61 -15.42 12.78
C MET A 65 -8.77 -16.33 13.20
N ALA A 66 -9.65 -16.66 12.25
CA ALA A 66 -10.77 -17.56 12.48
C ALA A 66 -10.33 -18.99 12.85
N GLN A 67 -9.32 -19.53 12.17
CA GLN A 67 -8.73 -20.85 12.49
C GLN A 67 -8.11 -20.89 13.88
N ALA A 68 -7.53 -19.77 14.32
CA ALA A 68 -6.99 -19.63 15.68
C ALA A 68 -8.08 -19.44 16.76
N GLY A 69 -9.36 -19.41 16.38
CA GLY A 69 -10.48 -19.27 17.28
C GLY A 69 -10.80 -17.83 17.70
N PHE A 70 -10.22 -16.83 17.04
CA PHE A 70 -10.57 -15.43 17.24
C PHE A 70 -11.74 -15.03 16.36
N ASN A 71 -12.69 -14.26 16.92
CA ASN A 71 -13.89 -13.86 16.19
C ASN A 71 -13.53 -12.89 15.04
N PRO A 72 -13.76 -13.27 13.77
CA PRO A 72 -13.39 -12.44 12.62
C PRO A 72 -14.17 -11.12 12.52
N ILE A 73 -15.30 -10.96 13.20
CA ILE A 73 -16.05 -9.69 13.30
C ILE A 73 -15.18 -8.59 13.93
N ALA A 74 -14.25 -8.95 14.81
CA ALA A 74 -13.34 -7.99 15.44
C ALA A 74 -12.49 -7.23 14.42
N THR A 75 -12.21 -7.82 13.27
CA THR A 75 -11.51 -7.17 12.16
C THR A 75 -12.26 -5.93 11.68
N MET A 76 -13.58 -6.02 11.51
CA MET A 76 -14.40 -4.89 11.07
C MET A 76 -14.41 -3.76 12.11
N THR A 77 -14.42 -4.12 13.39
CA THR A 77 -14.34 -3.16 14.49
C THR A 77 -12.99 -2.44 14.51
N LEU A 78 -11.90 -3.18 14.31
CA LEU A 78 -10.55 -2.63 14.22
C LEU A 78 -10.43 -1.62 13.09
N TRP A 79 -10.85 -1.99 11.88
CA TRP A 79 -10.81 -1.11 10.70
C TRP A 79 -11.66 0.15 10.87
N LYS A 80 -12.81 0.03 11.53
CA LYS A 80 -13.65 1.17 11.85
C LYS A 80 -12.96 2.15 12.81
N LYS A 81 -12.30 1.62 13.86
CA LYS A 81 -11.51 2.44 14.80
C LYS A 81 -10.33 3.12 14.12
N MET A 82 -9.58 2.39 13.29
CA MET A 82 -8.46 2.95 12.52
C MET A 82 -8.93 4.10 11.61
N LYS A 83 -10.03 3.91 10.89
CA LYS A 83 -10.60 4.96 10.04
C LYS A 83 -11.05 6.20 10.81
N GLN A 84 -11.51 6.05 12.04
CA GLN A 84 -11.84 7.19 12.90
C GLN A 84 -10.58 7.96 13.32
N GLN A 85 -9.52 7.25 13.71
CA GLN A 85 -8.25 7.88 14.08
C GLN A 85 -7.58 8.59 12.91
N ASP A 86 -7.69 8.07 11.70
CA ASP A 86 -7.16 8.68 10.48
C ASP A 86 -7.82 10.03 10.17
N LYS A 87 -9.08 10.21 10.52
CA LYS A 87 -9.79 11.49 10.35
C LYS A 87 -9.32 12.57 11.32
N GLU A 88 -8.84 12.17 12.50
CA GLU A 88 -8.39 13.09 13.55
C GLU A 88 -6.93 13.51 13.39
N LYS A 89 -6.11 12.68 12.75
CA LYS A 89 -4.69 12.94 12.47
C LYS A 89 -4.51 13.26 11.00
N ARG A 90 -4.02 14.46 10.70
CA ARG A 90 -3.65 14.85 9.33
C ARG A 90 -2.52 13.95 8.81
N VAL A 91 -2.89 12.97 8.00
CA VAL A 91 -2.00 12.02 7.32
C VAL A 91 -1.11 11.24 8.30
N PRO A 92 -1.59 10.17 8.91
CA PRO A 92 -0.74 9.27 9.66
C PRO A 92 0.26 8.58 8.74
N GLU A 93 1.48 8.36 9.21
CA GLU A 93 2.51 7.57 8.53
C GLU A 93 1.98 6.21 8.08
N PHE A 94 1.13 5.58 8.88
CA PHE A 94 0.43 4.35 8.55
C PHE A 94 -0.46 4.47 7.29
N ALA A 95 -1.19 5.57 7.12
CA ALA A 95 -2.06 5.76 5.94
C ALA A 95 -1.27 5.99 4.64
N SER A 96 -0.02 6.43 4.72
CA SER A 96 0.86 6.59 3.56
C SER A 96 1.48 5.26 3.11
N THR A 97 1.79 4.37 4.05
CA THR A 97 2.41 3.07 3.79
C THR A 97 1.40 1.93 3.63
N HIS A 98 0.26 2.02 4.34
CA HIS A 98 -0.82 1.03 4.33
C HIS A 98 -2.16 1.72 4.07
N PRO A 99 -2.45 2.16 2.86
CA PRO A 99 -3.67 2.91 2.58
C PRO A 99 -4.91 2.10 2.94
N SER A 100 -5.67 2.59 3.92
CA SER A 100 -6.99 2.07 4.27
C SER A 100 -7.96 2.44 3.15
N SER A 101 -7.98 1.66 2.09
CA SER A 101 -8.93 1.89 1.02
C SER A 101 -10.29 1.29 1.40
N SER A 102 -11.36 1.91 0.91
CA SER A 102 -12.71 1.32 0.98
C SER A 102 -12.74 -0.08 0.38
N ASN A 103 -11.87 -0.35 -0.59
CA ASN A 103 -11.72 -1.64 -1.24
C ASN A 103 -11.21 -2.73 -0.27
N ARG A 104 -10.30 -2.42 0.66
CA ARG A 104 -9.83 -3.38 1.67
C ARG A 104 -10.95 -3.75 2.64
N ILE A 105 -11.69 -2.75 3.12
CA ILE A 105 -12.85 -2.96 4.01
C ILE A 105 -13.91 -3.81 3.32
N ASN A 106 -14.22 -3.52 2.06
CA ASN A 106 -15.17 -4.30 1.27
C ASN A 106 -14.66 -5.72 1.01
N GLY A 107 -13.36 -5.88 0.74
CA GLY A 107 -12.71 -7.18 0.59
C GLY A 107 -12.80 -8.03 1.86
N LEU A 108 -12.52 -7.46 3.02
CA LEU A 108 -12.70 -8.13 4.32
C LEU A 108 -14.16 -8.47 4.61
N ALA A 109 -15.09 -7.57 4.30
CA ALA A 109 -16.51 -7.82 4.48
C ALA A 109 -17.01 -8.99 3.62
N SER A 110 -16.50 -9.11 2.38
CA SER A 110 -16.86 -10.25 1.49
C SER A 110 -16.32 -11.59 2.00
N GLN A 111 -15.22 -11.60 2.74
CA GLN A 111 -14.62 -12.82 3.32
C GLN A 111 -15.18 -13.17 4.70
N LEU A 112 -15.97 -12.28 5.30
CA LEU A 112 -16.43 -12.45 6.68
C LEU A 112 -17.30 -13.70 6.86
N SER A 113 -18.14 -14.02 5.87
CA SER A 113 -18.99 -15.22 5.89
C SER A 113 -18.18 -16.50 5.96
N ASP A 114 -17.14 -16.61 5.12
CA ASP A 114 -16.27 -17.78 5.07
C ASP A 114 -15.43 -17.89 6.36
N ALA A 115 -14.91 -16.77 6.84
CA ALA A 115 -14.18 -16.72 8.09
C ALA A 115 -15.05 -17.12 9.30
N LEU A 116 -16.31 -16.70 9.35
CA LEU A 116 -17.24 -17.11 10.40
C LEU A 116 -17.57 -18.62 10.33
N ALA A 117 -17.71 -19.18 9.13
CA ALA A 117 -17.89 -20.61 8.96
C ALA A 117 -16.70 -21.41 9.51
N VAL A 118 -15.47 -20.93 9.28
CA VAL A 118 -14.24 -21.51 9.86
C VAL A 118 -14.23 -21.34 11.37
N TYR A 119 -14.47 -20.13 11.88
CA TYR A 119 -14.50 -19.82 13.30
C TYR A 119 -15.50 -20.70 14.09
N ASN A 120 -16.68 -20.93 13.53
CA ASN A 120 -17.73 -21.71 14.18
C ASN A 120 -17.37 -23.19 14.34
N LYS A 121 -16.43 -23.70 13.55
CA LYS A 121 -15.92 -25.10 13.65
C LYS A 121 -14.81 -25.27 14.69
N VAL A 122 -14.29 -24.18 15.27
CA VAL A 122 -13.21 -24.24 16.24
C VAL A 122 -13.78 -24.50 17.64
N ASP A 123 -13.41 -25.62 18.26
CA ASP A 123 -13.88 -26.02 19.58
C ASP A 123 -13.30 -25.16 20.71
N LYS A 124 -11.98 -24.86 20.63
CA LYS A 124 -11.29 -24.06 21.64
C LYS A 124 -11.13 -22.62 21.17
N LYS A 125 -11.89 -21.73 21.77
CA LYS A 125 -11.78 -20.29 21.50
C LYS A 125 -10.92 -19.63 22.57
N PRO A 126 -9.90 -18.84 22.18
CA PRO A 126 -9.06 -18.14 23.14
C PRO A 126 -9.91 -17.20 24.01
N ASN A 127 -9.69 -17.24 25.30
CA ASN A 127 -10.25 -16.27 26.23
C ASN A 127 -9.19 -15.20 26.48
N CYS A 128 -9.30 -14.06 25.82
CA CYS A 128 -8.34 -12.95 25.94
C CYS A 128 -8.46 -12.17 27.24
N GLY A 129 -9.28 -12.64 28.20
CA GLY A 129 -9.28 -12.15 29.57
C GLY A 129 -9.42 -10.65 29.72
N TYR A 130 -10.34 -10.03 29.01
CA TYR A 130 -10.77 -8.68 29.38
C TYR A 130 -11.51 -8.76 30.71
N ARG A 131 -10.77 -8.52 31.76
CA ARG A 131 -11.34 -8.21 33.07
C ARG A 131 -11.65 -6.72 33.15
#